data_e9632e37cd0bb4d91da7813c52bb9433
#
_entry.id   e9632e37cd0bb4d91da7813c52bb9433
#
_cell.length_a   1.000
_cell.length_b   1.000
_cell.length_c   1.000
_cell.angle_alpha   90.00
_cell.angle_beta   90.00
_cell.angle_gamma   90.00
#
_symmetry.space_group_name_H-M   'P 1'
#
loop_
_entity.id
_entity.type
_entity.pdbx_description
1 polymer ?
#
loop_
_entity_poly.entity_id
_entity_poly.type
_entity_poly.pdbx_seq_one_letter_code
_entity_poly.pdbx_strand_id
1 'polypeptide(L)'
;IALSNSGNTVELGDIIAYTRRFGIPLIAITTKRGSLLGEAADIFLQLPAVPEACPMGLAPTTSTTATMALGDALAVALLERRNFQAADFKVFHPGGALGNKLIRVEELMHRAEELPLCGPDTLMSEAILIITARRFGCVGVVDDLGRLLGIVTDGDLRRHMADDLLDRPAAEIMTPTPRCIRPHALAAEALHLMNMTDRPFTTLFVTEADKPIGILHIHDLLRAGLV
;
A
#
# COMPACT_ATOMS: atom_id res chain seq x y z
N ILE A 1 1.22 -31.82 -1.73
CA ILE A 1 1.26 -31.86 -0.25
C ILE A 1 0.03 -32.55 0.23
N ALA A 2 0.17 -33.55 1.10
CA ALA A 2 -0.95 -34.25 1.77
C ALA A 2 -0.81 -34.10 3.29
N LEU A 3 -1.96 -33.85 3.95
CA LEU A 3 -2.02 -33.58 5.39
C LEU A 3 -2.94 -34.60 6.06
N SER A 4 -2.46 -35.22 7.11
CA SER A 4 -3.27 -36.12 7.95
C SER A 4 -2.61 -36.27 9.32
N ASN A 5 -3.33 -36.01 10.40
CA ASN A 5 -2.76 -36.12 11.73
C ASN A 5 -2.27 -37.58 12.01
N SER A 6 -3.10 -38.59 11.74
CA SER A 6 -2.72 -39.99 11.91
C SER A 6 -1.81 -40.54 10.81
N GLY A 7 -1.89 -39.95 9.60
CA GLY A 7 -1.24 -40.45 8.40
C GLY A 7 -1.83 -41.75 7.81
N ASN A 8 -2.91 -42.27 8.39
CA ASN A 8 -3.53 -43.53 8.02
C ASN A 8 -4.98 -43.35 7.52
N THR A 9 -5.34 -42.13 7.07
CA THR A 9 -6.65 -41.83 6.51
C THR A 9 -6.83 -42.60 5.20
N VAL A 10 -7.87 -43.41 5.09
CA VAL A 10 -8.07 -44.32 3.95
C VAL A 10 -8.21 -43.61 2.63
N GLU A 11 -8.84 -42.43 2.62
CA GLU A 11 -9.07 -41.59 1.45
C GLU A 11 -7.77 -41.06 0.82
N LEU A 12 -6.65 -41.06 1.56
CA LEU A 12 -5.35 -40.70 1.01
C LEU A 12 -4.70 -41.78 0.15
N GLY A 13 -5.20 -43.02 0.22
CA GLY A 13 -4.67 -44.13 -0.56
C GLY A 13 -4.65 -43.88 -2.07
N ASP A 14 -5.71 -43.31 -2.60
CA ASP A 14 -5.83 -43.00 -4.03
C ASP A 14 -4.85 -41.90 -4.44
N ILE A 15 -4.65 -40.87 -3.60
CA ILE A 15 -3.70 -39.78 -3.84
C ILE A 15 -2.27 -40.33 -3.84
N ILE A 16 -1.93 -41.20 -2.90
CA ILE A 16 -0.63 -41.87 -2.81
C ILE A 16 -0.37 -42.73 -4.04
N ALA A 17 -1.34 -43.55 -4.44
CA ALA A 17 -1.24 -44.38 -5.64
C ALA A 17 -1.06 -43.52 -6.91
N TYR A 18 -1.81 -42.44 -7.02
CA TYR A 18 -1.72 -41.49 -8.13
C TYR A 18 -0.35 -40.83 -8.20
N THR A 19 0.17 -40.27 -7.10
CA THR A 19 1.46 -39.58 -7.08
C THR A 19 2.60 -40.54 -7.47
N ARG A 20 2.57 -41.78 -6.94
CA ARG A 20 3.55 -42.80 -7.32
C ARG A 20 3.48 -43.20 -8.78
N ARG A 21 2.26 -43.42 -9.31
CA ARG A 21 2.05 -43.78 -10.71
C ARG A 21 2.60 -42.77 -11.70
N PHE A 22 2.47 -41.46 -11.38
CA PHE A 22 2.86 -40.37 -12.27
C PHE A 22 4.20 -39.72 -11.89
N GLY A 23 4.93 -40.26 -10.93
CA GLY A 23 6.24 -39.73 -10.49
C GLY A 23 6.14 -38.32 -9.91
N ILE A 24 5.01 -37.98 -9.25
CA ILE A 24 4.79 -36.67 -8.65
C ILE A 24 5.36 -36.69 -7.23
N PRO A 25 6.30 -35.81 -6.87
CA PRO A 25 6.84 -35.73 -5.53
C PRO A 25 5.74 -35.48 -4.47
N LEU A 26 5.72 -36.31 -3.43
CA LEU A 26 4.75 -36.24 -2.35
C LEU A 26 5.39 -35.71 -1.08
N ILE A 27 4.84 -34.59 -0.55
CA ILE A 27 5.21 -34.03 0.76
C ILE A 27 4.12 -34.44 1.74
N ALA A 28 4.48 -35.14 2.80
CA ALA A 28 3.56 -35.52 3.87
C ALA A 28 3.71 -34.61 5.10
N ILE A 29 2.61 -34.13 5.62
CA ILE A 29 2.51 -33.45 6.91
C ILE A 29 1.69 -34.34 7.84
N THR A 30 2.33 -35.00 8.80
CA THR A 30 1.68 -35.95 9.71
C THR A 30 2.50 -36.13 11.00
N THR A 31 1.88 -36.67 12.05
CA THR A 31 2.56 -36.95 13.33
C THR A 31 3.42 -38.22 13.30
N LYS A 32 3.14 -39.18 12.40
CA LYS A 32 3.76 -40.51 12.41
C LYS A 32 4.48 -40.81 11.09
N ARG A 33 5.80 -40.94 11.14
CA ARG A 33 6.60 -41.33 9.98
C ARG A 33 6.25 -42.75 9.47
N GLY A 34 6.00 -43.70 10.36
CA GLY A 34 5.60 -45.09 10.03
C GLY A 34 4.12 -45.26 9.68
N SER A 35 3.42 -44.20 9.29
CA SER A 35 2.08 -44.26 8.75
C SER A 35 2.07 -44.45 7.24
N LEU A 36 0.94 -44.84 6.64
CA LEU A 36 0.78 -45.02 5.21
C LEU A 36 1.25 -43.78 4.41
N LEU A 37 0.83 -42.62 4.86
CA LEU A 37 1.24 -41.34 4.23
C LEU A 37 2.72 -41.02 4.47
N GLY A 38 3.23 -41.22 5.68
CA GLY A 38 4.61 -40.93 6.05
C GLY A 38 5.63 -41.80 5.31
N GLU A 39 5.32 -43.10 5.11
CA GLU A 39 6.20 -44.03 4.37
C GLU A 39 6.15 -43.78 2.85
N ALA A 40 5.02 -43.30 2.35
CA ALA A 40 4.86 -43.01 0.94
C ALA A 40 5.50 -41.72 0.48
N ALA A 41 5.84 -40.81 1.39
CA ALA A 41 6.28 -39.46 1.07
C ALA A 41 7.77 -39.38 0.70
N ASP A 42 8.07 -38.56 -0.30
CA ASP A 42 9.45 -38.17 -0.65
C ASP A 42 10.01 -37.18 0.37
N ILE A 43 9.15 -36.31 0.91
CA ILE A 43 9.50 -35.35 1.97
C ILE A 43 8.52 -35.50 3.12
N PHE A 44 9.06 -35.72 4.32
CA PHE A 44 8.28 -35.87 5.54
C PHE A 44 8.47 -34.67 6.47
N LEU A 45 7.37 -33.98 6.75
CA LEU A 45 7.31 -32.88 7.71
C LEU A 45 6.52 -33.33 8.93
N GLN A 46 7.21 -33.46 10.04
CA GLN A 46 6.64 -34.02 11.27
C GLN A 46 5.86 -32.97 12.05
N LEU A 47 4.59 -33.30 12.36
CA LEU A 47 3.82 -32.59 13.36
C LEU A 47 4.12 -33.15 14.76
N PRO A 48 4.07 -32.32 15.82
CA PRO A 48 4.21 -32.82 17.19
C PRO A 48 3.01 -33.72 17.54
N ALA A 49 3.31 -34.86 18.15
CA ALA A 49 2.27 -35.78 18.66
C ALA A 49 1.84 -35.30 20.06
N VAL A 50 0.91 -34.37 20.12
CA VAL A 50 0.36 -33.82 21.37
C VAL A 50 -1.13 -34.13 21.50
N PRO A 51 -1.65 -34.21 22.74
CA PRO A 51 -3.10 -34.42 22.95
C PRO A 51 -3.93 -33.29 22.37
N GLU A 52 -5.14 -33.64 21.89
CA GLU A 52 -6.12 -32.64 21.52
C GLU A 52 -6.59 -31.87 22.77
N ALA A 53 -6.84 -30.54 22.58
CA ALA A 53 -7.38 -29.70 23.66
C ALA A 53 -8.86 -30.01 23.97
N CYS A 54 -9.52 -30.74 23.09
CA CYS A 54 -10.88 -31.26 23.33
C CYS A 54 -10.92 -32.14 24.56
N PRO A 55 -11.81 -31.91 25.54
CA PRO A 55 -11.90 -32.73 26.76
C PRO A 55 -12.11 -34.22 26.51
N MET A 56 -12.74 -34.57 25.39
CA MET A 56 -12.96 -35.97 24.97
C MET A 56 -11.79 -36.55 24.14
N GLY A 57 -10.83 -35.69 23.74
CA GLY A 57 -9.72 -36.08 22.87
C GLY A 57 -10.13 -36.47 21.43
N LEU A 58 -11.38 -36.19 21.01
CA LEU A 58 -11.93 -36.59 19.71
C LEU A 58 -11.95 -35.49 18.66
N ALA A 59 -12.32 -34.30 19.07
CA ALA A 59 -12.37 -33.18 18.13
C ALA A 59 -10.95 -32.65 17.81
N PRO A 60 -10.59 -32.51 16.52
CA PRO A 60 -9.29 -31.97 16.13
C PRO A 60 -9.21 -30.49 16.52
N THR A 61 -8.25 -30.13 17.33
CA THR A 61 -8.02 -28.80 17.89
C THR A 61 -6.52 -28.45 17.84
N THR A 62 -5.73 -29.08 18.68
CA THR A 62 -4.26 -28.88 18.72
C THR A 62 -3.61 -29.31 17.40
N SER A 63 -4.03 -30.46 16.87
CA SER A 63 -3.51 -30.96 15.59
C SER A 63 -3.82 -30.03 14.41
N THR A 64 -5.02 -29.47 14.34
CA THR A 64 -5.39 -28.52 13.29
C THR A 64 -4.61 -27.22 13.41
N THR A 65 -4.46 -26.71 14.63
CA THR A 65 -3.64 -25.50 14.90
C THR A 65 -2.18 -25.71 14.49
N ALA A 66 -1.59 -26.84 14.87
CA ALA A 66 -0.20 -27.15 14.48
C ALA A 66 -0.04 -27.31 12.97
N THR A 67 -1.02 -27.94 12.30
CA THR A 67 -1.02 -28.09 10.85
C THR A 67 -1.09 -26.73 10.13
N MET A 68 -1.98 -25.84 10.59
CA MET A 68 -2.10 -24.48 10.05
C MET A 68 -0.79 -23.70 10.24
N ALA A 69 -0.23 -23.71 11.44
CA ALA A 69 1.02 -23.00 11.74
C ALA A 69 2.18 -23.47 10.84
N LEU A 70 2.30 -24.78 10.61
CA LEU A 70 3.31 -25.32 9.69
C LEU A 70 3.03 -24.94 8.23
N GLY A 71 1.75 -24.94 7.83
CA GLY A 71 1.33 -24.49 6.51
C GLY A 71 1.67 -23.03 6.25
N ASP A 72 1.40 -22.17 7.21
CA ASP A 72 1.74 -20.73 7.15
C ASP A 72 3.26 -20.53 7.09
N ALA A 73 4.02 -21.27 7.89
CA ALA A 73 5.48 -21.21 7.85
C ALA A 73 6.04 -21.60 6.47
N LEU A 74 5.49 -22.63 5.83
CA LEU A 74 5.84 -23.02 4.47
C LEU A 74 5.46 -21.96 3.44
N ALA A 75 4.28 -21.35 3.59
CA ALA A 75 3.83 -20.28 2.70
C ALA A 75 4.75 -19.06 2.79
N VAL A 76 5.13 -18.63 4.01
CA VAL A 76 6.07 -17.52 4.22
C VAL A 76 7.44 -17.83 3.62
N ALA A 77 7.99 -19.04 3.87
CA ALA A 77 9.26 -19.45 3.29
C ALA A 77 9.23 -19.46 1.74
N LEU A 78 8.09 -19.81 1.13
CA LEU A 78 7.90 -19.75 -0.32
C LEU A 78 7.81 -18.32 -0.84
N LEU A 79 7.17 -17.40 -0.10
CA LEU A 79 7.12 -15.98 -0.44
C LEU A 79 8.54 -15.39 -0.45
N GLU A 80 9.33 -15.65 0.60
CA GLU A 80 10.72 -15.21 0.68
C GLU A 80 11.57 -15.77 -0.47
N ARG A 81 11.48 -17.09 -0.70
CA ARG A 81 12.24 -17.75 -1.78
C ARG A 81 11.89 -17.22 -3.18
N ARG A 82 10.66 -16.78 -3.40
CA ARG A 82 10.19 -16.17 -4.65
C ARG A 82 10.43 -14.68 -4.74
N ASN A 83 11.02 -14.08 -3.72
CA ASN A 83 11.19 -12.62 -3.59
C ASN A 83 9.86 -11.87 -3.82
N PHE A 84 8.75 -12.43 -3.28
CA PHE A 84 7.43 -11.89 -3.43
C PHE A 84 7.31 -10.56 -2.68
N GLN A 85 6.99 -9.49 -3.42
CA GLN A 85 6.94 -8.13 -2.90
C GLN A 85 5.50 -7.67 -2.63
N ALA A 86 5.36 -6.60 -1.86
CA ALA A 86 4.06 -5.97 -1.61
C ALA A 86 3.32 -5.56 -2.91
N ALA A 87 4.07 -5.20 -3.95
CA ALA A 87 3.51 -4.89 -5.27
C ALA A 87 2.84 -6.12 -5.92
N ASP A 88 3.43 -7.31 -5.75
CA ASP A 88 2.84 -8.56 -6.26
C ASP A 88 1.56 -8.90 -5.50
N PHE A 89 1.55 -8.64 -4.18
CA PHE A 89 0.36 -8.84 -3.35
C PHE A 89 -0.83 -7.99 -3.83
N LYS A 90 -0.59 -6.74 -4.25
CA LYS A 90 -1.61 -5.83 -4.79
C LYS A 90 -2.27 -6.40 -6.04
N VAL A 91 -1.52 -7.09 -6.91
CA VAL A 91 -2.06 -7.73 -8.13
C VAL A 91 -3.14 -8.75 -7.80
N PHE A 92 -2.95 -9.52 -6.70
CA PHE A 92 -3.90 -10.55 -6.27
C PHE A 92 -5.04 -10.00 -5.39
N HIS A 93 -4.88 -8.81 -4.80
CA HIS A 93 -5.84 -8.21 -3.88
C HIS A 93 -6.13 -6.73 -4.23
N PRO A 94 -6.63 -6.43 -5.44
CA PRO A 94 -6.72 -5.04 -5.93
C PRO A 94 -7.76 -4.18 -5.20
N GLY A 95 -8.75 -4.77 -4.52
CA GLY A 95 -9.87 -4.05 -3.90
C GLY A 95 -9.98 -4.21 -2.38
N GLY A 96 -9.01 -4.83 -1.72
CA GLY A 96 -9.06 -5.03 -0.26
C GLY A 96 -8.39 -3.89 0.52
N ALA A 97 -8.74 -3.73 1.80
CA ALA A 97 -8.11 -2.76 2.71
C ALA A 97 -6.57 -2.83 2.72
N LEU A 98 -6.01 -4.02 2.47
CA LEU A 98 -4.58 -4.24 2.38
C LEU A 98 -4.01 -3.75 1.04
N GLY A 99 -4.74 -3.89 -0.07
CA GLY A 99 -4.36 -3.36 -1.39
C GLY A 99 -4.35 -1.83 -1.40
N ASN A 100 -5.34 -1.21 -0.76
CA ASN A 100 -5.43 0.26 -0.65
C ASN A 100 -4.23 0.86 0.10
N LYS A 101 -3.69 0.16 1.11
CA LYS A 101 -2.48 0.60 1.83
C LYS A 101 -1.21 0.63 0.95
N LEU A 102 -1.22 -0.03 -0.19
CA LEU A 102 -0.09 -0.13 -1.12
C LEU A 102 -0.21 0.80 -2.33
N ILE A 103 -1.26 1.62 -2.40
CA ILE A 103 -1.44 2.63 -3.46
C ILE A 103 -0.33 3.67 -3.33
N ARG A 104 0.31 4.00 -4.45
CA ARG A 104 1.33 5.04 -4.53
C ARG A 104 0.72 6.38 -4.90
N VAL A 105 1.38 7.46 -4.49
CA VAL A 105 0.99 8.83 -4.81
C VAL A 105 0.86 9.04 -6.32
N GLU A 106 1.79 8.50 -7.11
CA GLU A 106 1.80 8.59 -8.57
C GLU A 106 0.58 7.99 -9.27
N GLU A 107 -0.16 7.10 -8.60
CA GLU A 107 -1.37 6.47 -9.11
C GLU A 107 -2.61 7.35 -8.92
N LEU A 108 -2.56 8.31 -7.98
CA LEU A 108 -3.69 9.16 -7.61
C LEU A 108 -3.48 10.64 -7.96
N MET A 109 -2.24 11.07 -8.17
CA MET A 109 -1.94 12.48 -8.42
C MET A 109 -2.43 12.95 -9.78
N HIS A 110 -2.88 14.20 -9.83
CA HIS A 110 -3.14 14.94 -11.05
C HIS A 110 -1.81 15.44 -11.63
N ARG A 111 -1.73 15.51 -12.96
CA ARG A 111 -0.46 15.76 -13.68
C ARG A 111 -0.61 16.83 -14.77
N ALA A 112 0.52 17.26 -15.29
CA ALA A 112 0.65 18.11 -16.47
C ALA A 112 -0.22 19.37 -16.43
N GLU A 113 -1.17 19.48 -17.35
CA GLU A 113 -2.03 20.66 -17.52
C GLU A 113 -2.97 20.93 -16.34
N GLU A 114 -3.19 19.96 -15.45
CA GLU A 114 -4.01 20.15 -14.26
C GLU A 114 -3.26 20.90 -13.14
N LEU A 115 -1.92 20.98 -13.21
CA LEU A 115 -1.13 21.63 -12.18
C LEU A 115 -1.43 23.13 -12.11
N PRO A 116 -1.78 23.66 -10.92
CA PRO A 116 -1.95 25.07 -10.69
C PRO A 116 -0.57 25.71 -10.46
N LEU A 117 0.06 26.22 -11.51
CA LEU A 117 1.40 26.82 -11.42
C LEU A 117 1.41 28.25 -11.97
N CYS A 118 2.23 29.11 -11.38
CA CYS A 118 2.53 30.44 -11.87
C CYS A 118 3.99 30.81 -11.60
N GLY A 119 4.47 31.89 -12.21
CA GLY A 119 5.78 32.48 -11.93
C GLY A 119 5.76 33.36 -10.67
N PRO A 120 6.95 33.73 -10.14
CA PRO A 120 7.06 34.56 -8.94
C PRO A 120 6.51 35.98 -9.15
N ASP A 121 6.62 36.54 -10.34
CA ASP A 121 6.15 37.87 -10.71
C ASP A 121 4.69 37.92 -11.17
N THR A 122 4.00 36.76 -11.24
CA THR A 122 2.58 36.70 -11.60
C THR A 122 1.76 37.49 -10.58
N LEU A 123 0.95 38.42 -11.03
CA LEU A 123 0.08 39.20 -10.14
C LEU A 123 -1.00 38.31 -9.50
N MET A 124 -1.37 38.65 -8.28
CA MET A 124 -2.42 37.88 -7.57
C MET A 124 -3.77 37.88 -8.27
N SER A 125 -4.10 38.90 -9.05
CA SER A 125 -5.27 38.91 -9.93
C SER A 125 -5.29 37.75 -10.94
N GLU A 126 -4.15 37.39 -11.50
CA GLU A 126 -4.00 36.24 -12.41
C GLU A 126 -3.88 34.92 -11.65
N ALA A 127 -3.09 34.90 -10.56
CA ALA A 127 -2.92 33.70 -9.74
C ALA A 127 -4.24 33.16 -9.17
N ILE A 128 -5.15 34.05 -8.75
CA ILE A 128 -6.48 33.69 -8.26
C ILE A 128 -7.34 33.03 -9.37
N LEU A 129 -7.20 33.46 -10.61
CA LEU A 129 -7.88 32.82 -11.75
C LEU A 129 -7.37 31.38 -11.94
N ILE A 130 -6.05 31.15 -11.79
CA ILE A 130 -5.47 29.81 -11.86
C ILE A 130 -6.00 28.93 -10.71
N ILE A 131 -6.01 29.44 -9.47
CA ILE A 131 -6.57 28.72 -8.30
C ILE A 131 -8.00 28.29 -8.57
N THR A 132 -8.83 29.22 -9.07
CA THR A 132 -10.24 28.99 -9.37
C THR A 132 -10.44 27.95 -10.49
N ALA A 133 -9.66 28.07 -11.58
CA ALA A 133 -9.77 27.20 -12.73
C ALA A 133 -9.35 25.75 -12.40
N ARG A 134 -8.30 25.57 -11.61
CA ARG A 134 -7.72 24.25 -11.28
C ARG A 134 -8.41 23.58 -10.07
N ARG A 135 -9.11 24.30 -9.23
CA ARG A 135 -9.96 23.79 -8.13
C ARG A 135 -9.20 23.04 -7.00
N PHE A 136 -7.91 23.27 -6.85
CA PHE A 136 -7.13 22.69 -5.76
C PHE A 136 -7.02 23.61 -4.53
N GLY A 137 -7.60 24.81 -4.59
CA GLY A 137 -7.51 25.81 -3.51
C GLY A 137 -6.12 26.36 -3.29
N CYS A 138 -5.23 26.21 -4.27
CA CYS A 138 -3.86 26.72 -4.20
C CYS A 138 -3.26 26.92 -5.59
N VAL A 139 -2.12 27.65 -5.63
CA VAL A 139 -1.23 27.73 -6.79
C VAL A 139 0.23 27.57 -6.33
N GLY A 140 1.01 26.79 -7.04
CA GLY A 140 2.45 26.65 -6.83
C GLY A 140 3.20 27.75 -7.59
N VAL A 141 4.16 28.37 -6.92
CA VAL A 141 5.03 29.37 -7.53
C VAL A 141 6.34 28.70 -7.93
N VAL A 142 6.68 28.76 -9.22
CA VAL A 142 7.86 28.10 -9.77
C VAL A 142 8.83 29.11 -10.39
N ASP A 143 10.13 28.82 -10.32
CA ASP A 143 11.16 29.61 -10.98
C ASP A 143 11.26 29.29 -12.50
N ASP A 144 12.14 30.01 -13.21
CA ASP A 144 12.40 29.80 -14.64
C ASP A 144 12.96 28.41 -14.98
N LEU A 145 13.49 27.68 -14.00
CA LEU A 145 13.95 26.30 -14.14
C LEU A 145 12.84 25.28 -13.82
N GLY A 146 11.65 25.75 -13.46
CA GLY A 146 10.50 24.96 -13.08
C GLY A 146 10.58 24.38 -11.66
N ARG A 147 11.43 24.90 -10.77
CA ARG A 147 11.52 24.46 -9.37
C ARG A 147 10.48 25.17 -8.52
N LEU A 148 9.86 24.42 -7.61
CA LEU A 148 8.82 24.93 -6.72
C LEU A 148 9.45 25.80 -5.61
N LEU A 149 9.15 27.09 -5.63
CA LEU A 149 9.62 28.08 -4.67
C LEU A 149 8.70 28.21 -3.47
N GLY A 150 7.39 28.16 -3.72
CA GLY A 150 6.38 28.40 -2.71
C GLY A 150 5.00 27.96 -3.15
N ILE A 151 4.03 28.19 -2.27
CA ILE A 151 2.60 27.91 -2.50
C ILE A 151 1.78 29.11 -2.02
N VAL A 152 0.77 29.51 -2.79
CA VAL A 152 -0.28 30.41 -2.34
C VAL A 152 -1.56 29.62 -2.18
N THR A 153 -2.15 29.65 -1.01
CA THR A 153 -3.40 28.96 -0.67
C THR A 153 -4.53 29.96 -0.38
N ASP A 154 -5.78 29.49 -0.34
CA ASP A 154 -6.93 30.29 0.11
C ASP A 154 -6.69 30.87 1.52
N GLY A 155 -5.90 30.19 2.36
CA GLY A 155 -5.49 30.66 3.67
C GLY A 155 -4.52 31.87 3.59
N ASP A 156 -3.60 31.85 2.61
CA ASP A 156 -2.68 32.95 2.38
C ASP A 156 -3.44 34.18 1.85
N LEU A 157 -4.37 33.98 0.93
CA LEU A 157 -5.23 35.07 0.43
C LEU A 157 -5.97 35.76 1.57
N ARG A 158 -6.57 34.99 2.48
CA ARG A 158 -7.28 35.58 3.66
C ARG A 158 -6.36 36.30 4.62
N ARG A 159 -5.11 35.83 4.81
CA ARG A 159 -4.13 36.50 5.69
C ARG A 159 -3.59 37.82 5.14
N HIS A 160 -3.49 37.91 3.81
CA HIS A 160 -2.95 39.08 3.12
C HIS A 160 -4.04 39.97 2.50
N MET A 161 -5.32 39.76 2.91
CA MET A 161 -6.44 40.54 2.39
C MET A 161 -6.26 42.01 2.70
N ALA A 162 -5.98 42.79 1.64
CA ALA A 162 -5.82 44.26 1.65
C ALA A 162 -6.24 44.79 0.28
N ASP A 163 -6.44 46.10 0.16
CA ASP A 163 -6.94 46.74 -1.06
C ASP A 163 -6.00 46.56 -2.26
N ASP A 164 -4.68 46.39 -2.01
CA ASP A 164 -3.65 46.19 -3.01
C ASP A 164 -3.31 44.75 -3.33
N LEU A 165 -4.01 43.74 -2.72
CA LEU A 165 -3.68 42.34 -2.88
C LEU A 165 -3.61 41.89 -4.35
N LEU A 166 -4.50 42.38 -5.20
CA LEU A 166 -4.60 41.94 -6.59
C LEU A 166 -3.43 42.43 -7.45
N ASP A 167 -2.76 43.50 -7.05
CA ASP A 167 -1.63 44.11 -7.73
C ASP A 167 -0.26 43.61 -7.22
N ARG A 168 -0.26 42.77 -6.19
CA ARG A 168 0.94 42.19 -5.60
C ARG A 168 1.40 40.96 -6.36
N PRO A 169 2.72 40.73 -6.53
CA PRO A 169 3.25 39.51 -7.13
C PRO A 169 3.09 38.30 -6.19
N ALA A 170 2.93 37.12 -6.78
CA ALA A 170 2.74 35.85 -6.05
C ALA A 170 3.90 35.56 -5.08
N ALA A 171 5.11 35.96 -5.41
CA ALA A 171 6.30 35.79 -4.55
C ALA A 171 6.18 36.50 -3.18
N GLU A 172 5.44 37.61 -3.09
CA GLU A 172 5.23 38.34 -1.84
C GLU A 172 4.17 37.72 -0.93
N ILE A 173 3.27 36.94 -1.51
CA ILE A 173 2.11 36.33 -0.82
C ILE A 173 2.37 34.88 -0.47
N MET A 174 3.21 34.18 -1.23
CA MET A 174 3.44 32.74 -1.08
C MET A 174 4.03 32.37 0.29
N THR A 175 3.63 31.21 0.78
CA THR A 175 4.36 30.48 1.82
C THR A 175 5.54 29.78 1.16
N PRO A 176 6.81 30.11 1.50
CA PRO A 176 7.99 29.49 0.91
C PRO A 176 8.17 28.06 1.42
N THR A 177 8.94 27.26 0.69
CA THR A 177 9.30 25.87 1.04
C THR A 177 8.06 25.01 1.43
N PRO A 178 7.11 24.83 0.50
CA PRO A 178 5.92 24.08 0.77
C PRO A 178 6.26 22.61 1.05
N ARG A 179 5.43 21.95 1.84
CA ARG A 179 5.54 20.49 2.02
C ARG A 179 5.23 19.80 0.70
N CYS A 180 6.09 18.85 0.35
CA CYS A 180 5.97 18.04 -0.86
C CYS A 180 6.10 16.56 -0.54
N ILE A 181 5.73 15.73 -1.50
CA ILE A 181 5.89 14.29 -1.41
C ILE A 181 6.47 13.73 -2.71
N ARG A 182 7.15 12.58 -2.63
CA ARG A 182 7.69 11.90 -3.81
C ARG A 182 6.62 11.06 -4.50
N PRO A 183 6.70 10.85 -5.84
CA PRO A 183 5.70 10.07 -6.58
C PRO A 183 5.59 8.63 -6.11
N HIS A 184 6.70 8.00 -5.72
CA HIS A 184 6.73 6.62 -5.27
C HIS A 184 6.38 6.40 -3.80
N ALA A 185 6.11 7.46 -3.03
CA ALA A 185 5.63 7.36 -1.65
C ALA A 185 4.24 6.70 -1.61
N LEU A 186 3.89 6.12 -0.48
CA LEU A 186 2.56 5.55 -0.30
C LEU A 186 1.51 6.66 -0.12
N ALA A 187 0.34 6.44 -0.68
CA ALA A 187 -0.79 7.36 -0.53
C ALA A 187 -1.23 7.51 0.95
N ALA A 188 -1.05 6.46 1.76
CA ALA A 188 -1.24 6.53 3.21
C ALA A 188 -0.25 7.48 3.90
N GLU A 189 0.99 7.59 3.41
CA GLU A 189 1.99 8.55 3.89
C GLU A 189 1.56 9.99 3.56
N ALA A 190 1.03 10.22 2.34
CA ALA A 190 0.47 11.52 1.96
C ALA A 190 -0.68 11.93 2.89
N LEU A 191 -1.60 11.03 3.18
CA LEU A 191 -2.72 11.27 4.10
C LEU A 191 -2.23 11.61 5.52
N HIS A 192 -1.25 10.86 6.02
CA HIS A 192 -0.63 11.13 7.31
C HIS A 192 0.02 12.52 7.33
N LEU A 193 0.79 12.87 6.29
CA LEU A 193 1.44 14.17 6.17
C LEU A 193 0.42 15.33 6.13
N MET A 194 -0.73 15.14 5.49
CA MET A 194 -1.79 16.15 5.41
C MET A 194 -2.51 16.36 6.74
N ASN A 195 -2.75 15.28 7.53
CA ASN A 195 -3.60 15.31 8.73
C ASN A 195 -2.82 15.45 10.04
N MET A 196 -1.65 14.82 10.17
CA MET A 196 -0.87 14.77 11.42
C MET A 196 0.09 15.96 11.55
N THR A 197 -0.47 17.15 11.48
CA THR A 197 0.26 18.42 11.65
C THR A 197 -0.56 19.38 12.50
N ASP A 198 0.09 20.34 13.13
CA ASP A 198 -0.60 21.40 13.90
C ASP A 198 -1.59 22.22 13.07
N ARG A 199 -1.39 22.24 11.75
CA ARG A 199 -2.25 22.89 10.76
C ARG A 199 -2.50 21.93 9.59
N PRO A 200 -3.55 21.11 9.63
CA PRO A 200 -3.92 20.23 8.53
C PRO A 200 -4.14 21.01 7.24
N PHE A 201 -3.79 20.38 6.12
CA PHE A 201 -3.95 20.97 4.79
C PHE A 201 -4.49 19.93 3.82
N THR A 202 -5.13 20.40 2.74
CA THR A 202 -5.90 19.53 1.84
C THR A 202 -5.18 19.20 0.54
N THR A 203 -4.08 19.88 0.24
CA THR A 203 -3.41 19.78 -1.07
C THR A 203 -1.91 19.64 -0.90
N LEU A 204 -1.29 18.75 -1.66
CA LEU A 204 0.12 18.42 -1.57
C LEU A 204 0.74 18.33 -2.96
N PHE A 205 1.79 19.11 -3.22
CA PHE A 205 2.56 18.95 -4.45
C PHE A 205 3.41 17.69 -4.42
N VAL A 206 3.43 17.01 -5.56
CA VAL A 206 4.31 15.86 -5.80
C VAL A 206 5.50 16.34 -6.59
N THR A 207 6.71 16.17 -6.03
CA THR A 207 7.93 16.72 -6.64
C THR A 207 8.96 15.64 -6.94
N GLU A 208 9.71 15.86 -8.02
CA GLU A 208 10.90 15.10 -8.36
C GLU A 208 12.01 16.11 -8.71
N ALA A 209 13.18 16.02 -8.05
CA ALA A 209 14.27 17.00 -8.17
C ALA A 209 13.79 18.46 -8.03
N ASP A 210 12.99 18.72 -7.00
CA ASP A 210 12.37 20.02 -6.65
C ASP A 210 11.38 20.58 -7.69
N LYS A 211 11.07 19.83 -8.75
CA LYS A 211 10.07 20.22 -9.76
C LYS A 211 8.72 19.57 -9.46
N PRO A 212 7.62 20.34 -9.49
CA PRO A 212 6.29 19.79 -9.33
C PRO A 212 5.90 18.99 -10.57
N ILE A 213 5.70 17.69 -10.40
CA ILE A 213 5.28 16.75 -11.45
C ILE A 213 3.84 16.30 -11.27
N GLY A 214 3.26 16.60 -10.12
CA GLY A 214 1.88 16.25 -9.76
C GLY A 214 1.37 17.09 -8.60
N ILE A 215 0.06 16.99 -8.40
CA ILE A 215 -0.66 17.53 -7.24
C ILE A 215 -1.67 16.51 -6.76
N LEU A 216 -1.83 16.40 -5.45
CA LEU A 216 -2.72 15.46 -4.80
C LEU A 216 -3.65 16.22 -3.87
N HIS A 217 -4.96 15.98 -3.98
CA HIS A 217 -5.93 16.52 -3.06
C HIS A 217 -6.41 15.43 -2.08
N ILE A 218 -6.73 15.81 -0.85
CA ILE A 218 -7.18 14.87 0.19
C ILE A 218 -8.39 14.03 -0.27
N HIS A 219 -9.29 14.60 -1.09
CA HIS A 219 -10.45 13.89 -1.62
C HIS A 219 -10.07 12.72 -2.55
N ASP A 220 -8.91 12.79 -3.22
CA ASP A 220 -8.45 11.69 -4.07
C ASP A 220 -8.05 10.49 -3.21
N LEU A 221 -7.40 10.75 -2.07
CA LEU A 221 -7.06 9.75 -1.06
C LEU A 221 -8.32 9.10 -0.44
N LEU A 222 -9.31 9.91 -0.11
CA LEU A 222 -10.58 9.42 0.45
C LEU A 222 -11.35 8.58 -0.56
N ARG A 223 -11.42 8.98 -1.84
CA ARG A 223 -12.04 8.20 -2.92
C ARG A 223 -11.34 6.88 -3.17
N ALA A 224 -10.03 6.83 -2.96
CA ALA A 224 -9.25 5.61 -3.05
C ALA A 224 -9.42 4.67 -1.83
N GLY A 225 -10.26 5.04 -0.86
CA GLY A 225 -10.54 4.23 0.33
C GLY A 225 -9.43 4.25 1.39
N LEU A 226 -8.63 5.31 1.42
CA LEU A 226 -7.62 5.56 2.44
C LEU A 226 -8.28 6.38 3.57
N VAL A 227 -8.80 5.70 4.60
CA VAL A 227 -9.42 6.31 5.80
C VAL A 227 -8.79 5.73 7.05
#